data_6d1053503deeea770b13c7ce2b23ad73
#
_entry.id   6d1053503deeea770b13c7ce2b23ad73
#
_cell.length_a   1.000
_cell.length_b   1.000
_cell.length_c   1.000
_cell.angle_alpha   90.00
_cell.angle_beta   90.00
_cell.angle_gamma   90.00
#
_symmetry.space_group_name_H-M   'P 1'
#
loop_
_entity.id
_entity.type
_entity.pdbx_description
1 polymer ?
#
loop_
_entity_poly.entity_id
_entity_poly.type
_entity_poly.pdbx_seq_one_letter_code
_entity_poly.pdbx_strand_id
1 'polypeptide(L)'
;KDKEFTNEVRGEVLIPKGVFNEINYIRKSNNLPEFANPRNASYVIRSGKNPQDIKDRRMEFRAFKLVHSDESNEEDIDTLNYLGFLHTSSILEVVESDLETVMSIIAKYDKEKSIFPYPTDGLVISVVNKQIRSDLGETSKFPRWAKAYKFNPEGGVTALLDVRWQVGRRGTITPVAIIEPIEVSGS
;
A
#
# COMPACT_ATOMS: atom_id res chain seq x y z
N LYS A 1 19.08 -29.63 -17.10
CA LYS A 1 19.70 -28.30 -16.79
C LYS A 1 18.60 -27.44 -16.27
N ASP A 2 18.55 -27.30 -14.93
CA ASP A 2 17.60 -26.44 -14.24
C ASP A 2 17.87 -25.02 -14.72
N LYS A 3 16.85 -24.39 -15.33
CA LYS A 3 16.92 -22.95 -15.57
C LYS A 3 16.94 -22.30 -14.19
N GLU A 4 18.03 -21.65 -13.83
CA GLU A 4 18.04 -20.77 -12.67
C GLU A 4 16.89 -19.78 -12.84
N PHE A 5 15.95 -19.82 -11.91
CA PHE A 5 14.80 -18.92 -11.87
C PHE A 5 15.32 -17.56 -11.38
N THR A 6 15.56 -16.66 -12.30
CA THR A 6 16.12 -15.31 -12.03
C THR A 6 15.03 -14.24 -11.91
N ASN A 7 13.79 -14.62 -11.70
CA ASN A 7 12.69 -13.69 -11.61
C ASN A 7 12.62 -13.04 -10.22
N GLU A 8 12.49 -11.72 -10.19
CA GLU A 8 12.25 -10.93 -8.99
C GLU A 8 10.75 -10.75 -8.78
N VAL A 9 10.25 -11.05 -7.58
CA VAL A 9 8.86 -10.78 -7.19
C VAL A 9 8.82 -9.52 -6.35
N ARG A 10 8.05 -8.53 -6.77
CA ARG A 10 7.80 -7.30 -6.01
C ARG A 10 6.43 -7.36 -5.35
N GLY A 11 6.40 -6.92 -4.11
CA GLY A 11 5.18 -6.93 -3.30
C GLY A 11 5.28 -5.98 -2.12
N GLU A 12 4.22 -5.96 -1.35
CA GLU A 12 4.13 -5.17 -0.13
C GLU A 12 3.85 -6.06 1.08
N VAL A 13 4.49 -5.74 2.21
CA VAL A 13 4.23 -6.42 3.48
C VAL A 13 3.12 -5.67 4.19
N LEU A 14 2.02 -6.36 4.45
CA LEU A 14 0.79 -5.79 4.98
C LEU A 14 0.35 -6.51 6.27
N ILE A 15 -0.44 -5.81 7.07
CA ILE A 15 -1.16 -6.37 8.20
C ILE A 15 -2.66 -6.16 7.94
N PRO A 16 -3.48 -7.23 7.89
CA PRO A 16 -4.93 -7.10 7.79
C PRO A 16 -5.51 -6.31 8.97
N LYS A 17 -6.57 -5.52 8.73
CA LYS A 17 -7.24 -4.70 9.77
C LYS A 17 -7.64 -5.52 11.01
N GLY A 18 -8.19 -6.72 10.83
CA GLY A 18 -8.56 -7.60 11.94
C GLY A 18 -7.34 -8.01 12.78
N VAL A 19 -6.24 -8.38 12.14
CA VAL A 19 -4.98 -8.74 12.80
C VAL A 19 -4.39 -7.54 13.53
N PHE A 20 -4.43 -6.35 12.92
CA PHE A 20 -3.97 -5.12 13.55
C PHE A 20 -4.73 -4.81 14.85
N ASN A 21 -6.04 -4.96 14.83
CA ASN A 21 -6.88 -4.76 16.02
C ASN A 21 -6.54 -5.76 17.13
N GLU A 22 -6.32 -7.03 16.78
CA GLU A 22 -5.89 -8.04 17.76
C GLU A 22 -4.52 -7.72 18.36
N ILE A 23 -3.56 -7.30 17.53
CA ILE A 23 -2.23 -6.88 18.00
C ILE A 23 -2.37 -5.74 19.02
N ASN A 24 -3.15 -4.71 18.71
CA ASN A 24 -3.35 -3.57 19.60
C ASN A 24 -4.09 -3.97 20.87
N TYR A 25 -5.08 -4.87 20.80
CA TYR A 25 -5.74 -5.42 21.98
C TYR A 25 -4.75 -6.12 22.92
N ILE A 26 -3.87 -6.96 22.37
CA ILE A 26 -2.83 -7.66 23.16
C ILE A 26 -1.86 -6.65 23.76
N ARG A 27 -1.43 -5.63 23.02
CA ARG A 27 -0.53 -4.59 23.52
C ARG A 27 -1.16 -3.84 24.69
N LYS A 28 -2.40 -3.41 24.53
CA LYS A 28 -3.17 -2.72 25.58
C LYS A 28 -3.30 -3.57 26.84
N SER A 29 -3.62 -4.85 26.69
CA SER A 29 -3.72 -5.79 27.83
C SER A 29 -2.39 -5.98 28.59
N ASN A 30 -1.27 -5.74 27.91
CA ASN A 30 0.07 -5.80 28.50
C ASN A 30 0.63 -4.42 28.89
N ASN A 31 -0.21 -3.37 28.96
CA ASN A 31 0.19 -1.98 29.23
C ASN A 31 1.27 -1.43 28.28
N LEU A 32 1.29 -1.93 27.03
CA LEU A 32 2.16 -1.43 25.97
C LEU A 32 1.42 -0.39 25.12
N PRO A 33 2.10 0.63 24.60
CA PRO A 33 1.47 1.61 23.71
C PRO A 33 0.95 0.94 22.44
N GLU A 34 -0.26 1.28 22.04
CA GLU A 34 -0.87 0.81 20.80
C GLU A 34 -0.13 1.36 19.58
N PHE A 35 -0.13 0.62 18.47
CA PHE A 35 0.35 1.14 17.21
C PHE A 35 -0.67 2.09 16.59
N ALA A 36 -0.20 3.20 16.03
CA ALA A 36 -1.07 4.21 15.43
C ALA A 36 -1.83 3.70 14.20
N ASN A 37 -1.17 2.91 13.35
CA ASN A 37 -1.77 2.37 12.13
C ASN A 37 -1.05 1.08 11.67
N PRO A 38 -1.67 0.28 10.77
CA PRO A 38 -1.08 -0.97 10.28
C PRO A 38 0.29 -0.80 9.61
N ARG A 39 0.53 0.31 8.90
CA ARG A 39 1.83 0.61 8.28
C ARG A 39 2.93 0.78 9.32
N ASN A 40 2.66 1.55 10.38
CA ASN A 40 3.58 1.72 11.51
C ASN A 40 3.86 0.37 12.20
N ALA A 41 2.81 -0.41 12.46
CA ALA A 41 2.94 -1.73 13.06
C ALA A 41 3.80 -2.66 12.19
N SER A 42 3.56 -2.72 10.88
CA SER A 42 4.33 -3.59 9.97
C SER A 42 5.81 -3.19 9.93
N TYR A 43 6.12 -1.89 9.93
CA TYR A 43 7.50 -1.42 9.97
C TYR A 43 8.21 -1.83 11.26
N VAL A 44 7.60 -1.60 12.41
CA VAL A 44 8.18 -1.93 13.73
C VAL A 44 8.38 -3.43 13.88
N ILE A 45 7.38 -4.23 13.52
CA ILE A 45 7.45 -5.70 13.61
C ILE A 45 8.53 -6.25 12.67
N ARG A 46 8.57 -5.79 11.42
CA ARG A 46 9.58 -6.22 10.43
C ARG A 46 11.00 -5.84 10.84
N SER A 47 11.19 -4.70 11.49
CA SER A 47 12.51 -4.27 11.97
C SER A 47 12.96 -5.04 13.22
N GLY A 48 12.10 -5.86 13.81
CA GLY A 48 12.44 -6.78 14.91
C GLY A 48 13.50 -7.80 14.48
N LYS A 49 14.33 -8.22 15.43
CA LYS A 49 15.45 -9.15 15.16
C LYS A 49 15.03 -10.62 15.15
N ASN A 50 13.82 -10.91 15.59
CA ASN A 50 13.35 -12.29 15.72
C ASN A 50 12.34 -12.62 14.60
N PRO A 51 12.67 -13.56 13.68
CA PRO A 51 11.73 -13.97 12.62
C PRO A 51 10.40 -14.53 13.14
N GLN A 52 10.38 -15.08 14.35
CA GLN A 52 9.17 -15.60 14.98
C GLN A 52 8.15 -14.49 15.26
N ASP A 53 8.61 -13.28 15.60
CA ASP A 53 7.72 -12.13 15.80
C ASP A 53 6.89 -11.81 14.55
N ILE A 54 7.49 -11.97 13.37
CA ILE A 54 6.81 -11.77 12.08
C ILE A 54 5.71 -12.81 11.90
N LYS A 55 6.02 -14.08 12.12
CA LYS A 55 5.07 -15.19 12.01
C LYS A 55 3.91 -15.05 12.99
N ASP A 56 4.21 -14.78 14.24
CA ASP A 56 3.22 -14.66 15.32
C ASP A 56 2.31 -13.43 15.13
N ARG A 57 2.78 -12.42 14.41
CA ARG A 57 2.02 -11.20 14.09
C ARG A 57 1.24 -11.29 12.78
N ARG A 58 1.27 -12.42 12.09
CA ARG A 58 0.47 -12.72 10.89
C ARG A 58 0.58 -11.63 9.81
N MET A 59 1.81 -11.16 9.56
CA MET A 59 2.08 -10.29 8.42
C MET A 59 1.99 -11.07 7.12
N GLU A 60 1.47 -10.44 6.09
CA GLU A 60 1.32 -11.02 4.77
C GLU A 60 2.17 -10.26 3.75
N PHE A 61 2.86 -11.01 2.88
CA PHE A 61 3.47 -10.43 1.69
C PHE A 61 2.50 -10.57 0.52
N ARG A 62 2.08 -9.45 -0.05
CA ARG A 62 1.21 -9.40 -1.22
C ARG A 62 2.00 -9.00 -2.44
N ALA A 63 2.16 -9.94 -3.38
CA ALA A 63 2.83 -9.70 -4.63
C ALA A 63 1.97 -8.85 -5.58
N PHE A 64 2.59 -7.92 -6.31
CA PHE A 64 1.91 -7.12 -7.32
C PHE A 64 2.65 -7.08 -8.67
N LYS A 65 3.89 -7.56 -8.75
CA LYS A 65 4.66 -7.59 -9.99
C LYS A 65 5.67 -8.74 -9.98
N LEU A 66 5.71 -9.46 -11.10
CA LEU A 66 6.82 -10.34 -11.46
C LEU A 66 7.74 -9.57 -12.40
N VAL A 67 9.01 -9.40 -12.03
CA VAL A 67 10.01 -8.66 -12.82
C VAL A 67 10.73 -9.63 -13.76
N HIS A 68 11.04 -9.16 -14.95
CA HIS A 68 11.68 -9.96 -16.01
C HIS A 68 10.87 -11.15 -16.55
N SER A 69 9.56 -11.14 -16.31
CA SER A 69 8.65 -12.05 -16.98
C SER A 69 8.36 -11.54 -18.40
N ASP A 70 8.44 -12.42 -19.38
CA ASP A 70 8.00 -12.15 -20.76
C ASP A 70 6.48 -12.40 -20.93
N GLU A 71 5.80 -12.77 -19.86
CA GLU A 71 4.41 -13.18 -19.84
C GLU A 71 3.44 -12.00 -19.63
N SER A 72 2.16 -12.17 -19.92
CA SER A 72 1.12 -11.16 -19.70
C SER A 72 0.84 -10.96 -18.20
N ASN A 73 0.11 -9.91 -17.83
CA ASN A 73 -0.25 -9.73 -16.41
C ASN A 73 -1.09 -10.88 -15.85
N GLU A 74 -1.96 -11.49 -16.69
CA GLU A 74 -2.76 -12.64 -16.29
C GLU A 74 -1.86 -13.86 -16.06
N GLU A 75 -0.91 -14.10 -16.94
CA GLU A 75 0.10 -15.15 -16.81
C GLU A 75 1.07 -14.87 -15.66
N ASP A 76 1.41 -13.61 -15.38
CA ASP A 76 2.16 -13.22 -14.17
C ASP A 76 1.41 -13.59 -12.89
N ILE A 77 0.08 -13.40 -12.87
CA ILE A 77 -0.77 -13.79 -11.74
C ILE A 77 -0.82 -15.30 -11.58
N ASP A 78 -0.98 -16.03 -12.67
CA ASP A 78 -0.98 -17.51 -12.67
C ASP A 78 0.37 -18.05 -12.20
N THR A 79 1.46 -17.44 -12.64
CA THR A 79 2.81 -17.76 -12.16
C THR A 79 2.97 -17.47 -10.66
N LEU A 80 2.50 -16.32 -10.17
CA LEU A 80 2.53 -16.00 -8.73
C LEU A 80 1.69 -16.96 -7.90
N ASN A 81 0.52 -17.38 -8.42
CA ASN A 81 -0.33 -18.40 -7.78
C ASN A 81 0.39 -19.76 -7.73
N TYR A 82 0.99 -20.19 -8.84
CA TYR A 82 1.74 -21.44 -8.90
C TYR A 82 2.92 -21.44 -7.90
N LEU A 83 3.57 -20.30 -7.72
CA LEU A 83 4.66 -20.13 -6.76
C LEU A 83 4.15 -19.96 -5.31
N GLY A 84 2.84 -19.95 -5.09
CA GLY A 84 2.24 -19.84 -3.77
C GLY A 84 2.22 -18.43 -3.16
N PHE A 85 2.44 -17.39 -3.98
CA PHE A 85 2.35 -16.02 -3.49
C PHE A 85 0.90 -15.56 -3.38
N LEU A 86 0.58 -14.90 -2.27
CA LEU A 86 -0.63 -14.09 -2.19
C LEU A 86 -0.45 -12.86 -3.08
N HIS A 87 -1.44 -12.52 -3.89
CA HIS A 87 -1.35 -11.39 -4.80
C HIS A 87 -2.53 -10.42 -4.64
N THR A 88 -2.42 -9.24 -5.25
CA THR A 88 -3.40 -8.16 -5.14
C THR A 88 -4.55 -8.28 -6.12
N SER A 89 -4.60 -9.31 -6.97
CA SER A 89 -5.52 -9.47 -8.10
C SER A 89 -7.01 -9.66 -7.72
N SER A 90 -7.32 -9.83 -6.44
CA SER A 90 -8.75 -9.81 -6.00
C SER A 90 -9.47 -8.50 -6.32
N ILE A 91 -8.76 -7.51 -6.85
CA ILE A 91 -9.24 -6.18 -7.22
C ILE A 91 -8.92 -5.87 -8.70
N LEU A 92 -8.47 -6.87 -9.49
CA LEU A 92 -8.16 -6.66 -10.89
C LEU A 92 -9.45 -6.65 -11.71
N GLU A 93 -9.86 -5.49 -12.16
CA GLU A 93 -10.86 -5.35 -13.22
C GLU A 93 -10.14 -4.96 -14.51
N VAL A 94 -10.23 -5.81 -15.53
CA VAL A 94 -9.78 -5.48 -16.88
C VAL A 94 -10.96 -4.84 -17.60
N VAL A 95 -10.78 -3.59 -18.04
CA VAL A 95 -11.81 -2.84 -18.75
C VAL A 95 -11.34 -2.42 -20.11
N GLU A 96 -12.22 -2.51 -21.10
CA GLU A 96 -12.06 -1.82 -22.36
C GLU A 96 -12.25 -0.32 -22.12
N SER A 97 -11.28 0.45 -22.50
CA SER A 97 -10.97 1.74 -21.93
C SER A 97 -11.75 2.90 -22.53
N ASP A 98 -12.92 3.20 -21.99
CA ASP A 98 -13.35 4.59 -21.99
C ASP A 98 -13.09 5.21 -20.59
N LEU A 99 -12.92 6.52 -20.59
CA LEU A 99 -12.63 7.25 -19.36
C LEU A 99 -13.79 7.18 -18.35
N GLU A 100 -15.01 7.14 -18.81
CA GLU A 100 -16.21 7.12 -17.99
C GLU A 100 -16.29 5.82 -17.18
N THR A 101 -16.07 4.69 -17.84
CA THR A 101 -16.01 3.37 -17.19
C THR A 101 -14.89 3.32 -16.13
N VAL A 102 -13.69 3.79 -16.46
CA VAL A 102 -12.58 3.84 -15.50
C VAL A 102 -12.94 4.71 -14.29
N MET A 103 -13.53 5.88 -14.50
CA MET A 103 -13.93 6.76 -13.40
C MET A 103 -15.05 6.16 -12.54
N SER A 104 -15.99 5.42 -13.13
CA SER A 104 -17.04 4.72 -12.38
C SER A 104 -16.46 3.64 -11.47
N ILE A 105 -15.48 2.89 -11.94
CA ILE A 105 -14.76 1.89 -11.16
C ILE A 105 -14.01 2.54 -9.99
N ILE A 106 -13.31 3.63 -10.24
CA ILE A 106 -12.62 4.39 -9.19
C ILE A 106 -13.62 4.83 -8.11
N ALA A 107 -14.75 5.39 -8.51
CA ALA A 107 -15.78 5.86 -7.58
C ALA A 107 -16.39 4.71 -6.77
N LYS A 108 -16.58 3.53 -7.37
CA LYS A 108 -17.00 2.30 -6.69
C LYS A 108 -16.01 1.93 -5.58
N TYR A 109 -14.72 1.82 -5.93
CA TYR A 109 -13.69 1.43 -4.96
C TYR A 109 -13.45 2.46 -3.86
N ASP A 110 -13.60 3.76 -4.14
CA ASP A 110 -13.52 4.79 -3.09
C ASP A 110 -14.64 4.64 -2.05
N LYS A 111 -15.86 4.29 -2.49
CA LYS A 111 -16.99 4.00 -1.57
C LYS A 111 -16.77 2.72 -0.77
N GLU A 112 -16.17 1.72 -1.38
CA GLU A 112 -15.98 0.37 -0.81
C GLU A 112 -14.66 0.21 -0.04
N LYS A 113 -13.79 1.22 0.01
CA LYS A 113 -12.47 1.12 0.64
C LYS A 113 -12.49 0.69 2.12
N SER A 114 -13.58 0.96 2.83
CA SER A 114 -13.74 0.57 4.23
C SER A 114 -13.86 -0.94 4.45
N ILE A 115 -14.45 -1.66 3.47
CA ILE A 115 -14.66 -3.11 3.57
C ILE A 115 -13.43 -3.92 3.20
N PHE A 116 -12.42 -3.31 2.57
CA PHE A 116 -11.18 -4.01 2.25
C PHE A 116 -10.45 -4.44 3.53
N PRO A 117 -9.86 -5.63 3.51
CA PRO A 117 -9.12 -6.14 4.66
C PRO A 117 -7.87 -5.33 5.01
N TYR A 118 -7.41 -4.49 4.10
CA TYR A 118 -6.24 -3.61 4.27
C TYR A 118 -6.65 -2.15 4.14
N PRO A 119 -5.95 -1.22 4.84
CA PRO A 119 -6.09 0.21 4.56
C PRO A 119 -5.68 0.50 3.12
N THR A 120 -6.56 1.18 2.39
CA THR A 120 -6.37 1.48 0.97
C THR A 120 -6.55 2.97 0.75
N ASP A 121 -5.54 3.64 0.19
CA ASP A 121 -5.52 5.09 -0.05
C ASP A 121 -5.64 5.47 -1.54
N GLY A 122 -5.79 4.48 -2.41
CA GLY A 122 -5.93 4.68 -3.83
C GLY A 122 -5.86 3.40 -4.64
N LEU A 123 -5.83 3.57 -5.95
CA LEU A 123 -5.73 2.52 -6.96
C LEU A 123 -4.56 2.78 -7.90
N VAL A 124 -4.04 1.73 -8.51
CA VAL A 124 -3.10 1.84 -9.63
C VAL A 124 -3.81 1.40 -10.90
N ILE A 125 -3.88 2.30 -11.86
CA ILE A 125 -4.44 2.06 -13.18
C ILE A 125 -3.27 1.81 -14.12
N SER A 126 -3.26 0.69 -14.83
CA SER A 126 -2.15 0.33 -15.71
C SER A 126 -2.63 -0.24 -17.03
N VAL A 127 -1.84 -0.03 -18.07
CA VAL A 127 -2.04 -0.66 -19.37
C VAL A 127 -1.77 -2.16 -19.23
N VAL A 128 -2.67 -3.02 -19.73
CA VAL A 128 -2.51 -4.48 -19.69
C VAL A 128 -1.56 -4.99 -20.76
N ASN A 129 -1.66 -4.46 -21.97
CA ASN A 129 -0.89 -4.92 -23.13
C ASN A 129 0.62 -4.62 -22.97
N LYS A 130 1.45 -5.66 -22.97
CA LYS A 130 2.91 -5.55 -22.80
C LYS A 130 3.61 -4.79 -23.92
N GLN A 131 3.18 -4.96 -25.16
CA GLN A 131 3.79 -4.24 -26.29
C GLN A 131 3.59 -2.73 -26.10
N ILE A 132 2.37 -2.31 -25.74
CA ILE A 132 2.08 -0.90 -25.44
C ILE A 132 2.88 -0.39 -24.24
N ARG A 133 3.07 -1.24 -23.20
CA ARG A 133 3.94 -0.88 -22.06
C ARG A 133 5.38 -0.64 -22.50
N SER A 134 5.91 -1.54 -23.35
CA SER A 134 7.27 -1.41 -23.89
C SER A 134 7.43 -0.13 -24.70
N ASP A 135 6.44 0.20 -25.55
CA ASP A 135 6.45 1.39 -26.40
C ASP A 135 6.37 2.69 -25.58
N LEU A 136 5.57 2.69 -24.52
CA LEU A 136 5.47 3.82 -23.57
C LEU A 136 6.73 4.00 -22.72
N GLY A 137 7.38 2.90 -22.39
CA GLY A 137 8.61 2.86 -21.59
C GLY A 137 8.44 3.33 -20.16
N GLU A 138 9.58 3.55 -19.52
CA GLU A 138 9.67 3.97 -18.12
C GLU A 138 10.55 5.22 -17.98
N THR A 139 10.32 5.99 -16.95
CA THR A 139 11.24 7.05 -16.49
C THR A 139 12.19 6.46 -15.46
N SER A 140 13.19 7.22 -15.02
CA SER A 140 14.08 6.79 -13.92
C SER A 140 13.36 6.53 -12.59
N LYS A 141 12.11 6.96 -12.44
CA LYS A 141 11.37 6.89 -11.17
C LYS A 141 10.06 6.10 -11.26
N PHE A 142 9.40 6.08 -12.40
CA PHE A 142 8.08 5.46 -12.56
C PHE A 142 7.79 5.06 -14.00
N PRO A 143 6.95 4.04 -14.23
CA PRO A 143 6.50 3.64 -15.55
C PRO A 143 5.54 4.70 -16.15
N ARG A 144 5.57 4.88 -17.46
CA ARG A 144 4.64 5.75 -18.18
C ARG A 144 3.29 5.07 -18.44
N TRP A 145 3.26 3.76 -18.39
CA TRP A 145 2.08 2.92 -18.62
C TRP A 145 1.23 2.67 -17.38
N ALA A 146 1.56 3.27 -16.23
CA ALA A 146 0.77 3.18 -15.02
C ALA A 146 0.60 4.54 -14.35
N LYS A 147 -0.56 4.74 -13.71
CA LYS A 147 -0.90 5.94 -12.94
C LYS A 147 -1.53 5.53 -11.61
N ALA A 148 -1.02 6.13 -10.54
CA ALA A 148 -1.69 6.04 -9.25
C ALA A 148 -2.79 7.09 -9.16
N TYR A 149 -3.97 6.66 -8.76
CA TYR A 149 -5.08 7.52 -8.38
C TYR A 149 -5.23 7.44 -6.86
N LYS A 150 -5.09 8.55 -6.19
CA LYS A 150 -5.28 8.65 -4.74
C LYS A 150 -6.72 9.04 -4.45
N PHE A 151 -7.37 8.31 -3.55
CA PHE A 151 -8.66 8.72 -3.03
C PHE A 151 -8.53 10.05 -2.28
N ASN A 152 -9.63 10.79 -2.21
CA ASN A 152 -9.63 12.01 -1.42
C ASN A 152 -9.30 11.67 0.04
N PRO A 153 -8.32 12.36 0.64
CA PRO A 153 -8.00 12.14 2.03
C PRO A 153 -9.21 12.51 2.89
N GLU A 154 -9.42 11.72 3.93
CA GLU A 154 -10.34 12.14 4.98
C GLU A 154 -9.75 13.36 5.67
N GLY A 155 -10.53 14.41 5.75
CA GLY A 155 -10.15 15.65 6.41
C GLY A 155 -11.02 15.90 7.63
N GLY A 156 -10.48 16.62 8.58
CA GLY A 156 -11.23 17.08 9.74
C GLY A 156 -10.98 18.57 9.99
N VAL A 157 -11.94 19.24 10.60
CA VAL A 157 -11.79 20.61 11.06
C VAL A 157 -11.41 20.59 12.54
N THR A 158 -10.33 21.28 12.89
CA THR A 158 -9.86 21.37 14.27
C THR A 158 -9.42 22.80 14.58
N ALA A 159 -9.28 23.13 15.87
CA ALA A 159 -8.82 24.43 16.29
C ALA A 159 -7.29 24.52 16.23
N LEU A 160 -6.78 25.63 15.68
CA LEU A 160 -5.37 25.99 15.78
C LEU A 160 -5.13 26.61 17.16
N LEU A 161 -4.30 25.95 17.98
CA LEU A 161 -4.00 26.40 19.34
C LEU A 161 -2.78 27.31 19.38
N ASP A 162 -1.74 27.01 18.60
CA ASP A 162 -0.48 27.77 18.58
C ASP A 162 0.30 27.49 17.29
N VAL A 163 1.32 28.32 17.03
CA VAL A 163 2.29 28.09 15.93
C VAL A 163 3.70 28.18 16.49
N ARG A 164 4.43 27.08 16.47
CA ARG A 164 5.84 27.02 16.82
C ARG A 164 6.73 27.15 15.60
N TRP A 165 7.80 27.91 15.73
CA TRP A 165 8.79 28.07 14.71
C TRP A 165 9.97 27.13 14.98
N GLN A 166 10.27 26.26 14.02
CA GLN A 166 11.40 25.34 14.11
C GLN A 166 12.47 25.72 13.10
N VAL A 167 13.73 25.68 13.53
CA VAL A 167 14.87 25.96 12.67
C VAL A 167 15.48 24.64 12.21
N GLY A 168 15.43 24.39 10.91
CA GLY A 168 16.06 23.23 10.29
C GLY A 168 17.59 23.34 10.26
N ARG A 169 18.27 22.20 10.00
CA ARG A 169 19.74 22.10 9.95
C ARG A 169 20.41 23.13 9.02
N ARG A 170 19.72 23.59 7.99
CA ARG A 170 20.22 24.58 7.01
C ARG A 170 19.77 26.01 7.30
N GLY A 171 19.26 26.28 8.49
CA GLY A 171 18.73 27.61 8.86
C GLY A 171 17.32 27.91 8.33
N THR A 172 16.66 26.96 7.65
CA THR A 172 15.29 27.13 7.19
C THR A 172 14.35 27.19 8.38
N ILE A 173 13.54 28.23 8.48
CA ILE A 173 12.51 28.37 9.50
C ILE A 173 11.21 27.77 8.99
N THR A 174 10.65 26.83 9.72
CA THR A 174 9.40 26.14 9.37
C THR A 174 8.35 26.38 10.45
N PRO A 175 7.16 26.91 10.12
CA PRO A 175 6.05 26.96 11.04
C PRO A 175 5.47 25.56 11.28
N VAL A 176 5.20 25.22 12.52
CA VAL A 176 4.54 23.98 12.95
C VAL A 176 3.28 24.36 13.69
N ALA A 177 2.13 24.01 13.12
CA ALA A 177 0.85 24.25 13.76
C ALA A 177 0.66 23.28 14.94
N ILE A 178 0.23 23.83 16.08
CA ILE A 178 -0.25 23.03 17.21
C ILE A 178 -1.76 23.13 17.19
N ILE A 179 -2.40 21.98 17.03
CA ILE A 179 -3.85 21.88 16.84
C ILE A 179 -4.47 21.05 17.96
N GLU A 180 -5.76 21.21 18.19
CA GLU A 180 -6.49 20.26 19.01
C GLU A 180 -6.37 18.85 18.41
N PRO A 181 -6.16 17.81 19.26
CA PRO A 181 -6.11 16.43 18.77
C PRO A 181 -7.36 16.06 17.99
N ILE A 182 -7.16 15.56 16.78
CA ILE A 182 -8.21 15.08 15.90
C ILE A 182 -7.76 13.78 15.25
N GLU A 183 -8.65 12.82 15.18
CA GLU A 183 -8.38 11.57 14.47
C GLU A 183 -8.61 11.76 12.97
N VAL A 184 -7.58 11.50 12.15
CA VAL A 184 -7.66 11.56 10.69
C VAL A 184 -7.05 10.29 10.12
N SER A 185 -7.87 9.48 9.45
CA SER A 185 -7.44 8.26 8.75
C SER A 185 -6.56 7.31 9.58
N GLY A 186 -6.84 7.20 10.88
CA GLY A 186 -6.10 6.33 11.80
C GLY A 186 -4.73 6.86 12.22
N SER A 187 -4.56 8.17 12.23
CA SER A 187 -3.36 8.88 12.72
C SER A 187 -3.73 9.90 13.77
#